data_381c3e1fcd127b48777a13f8b02c047c
#
_entry.id   381c3e1fcd127b48777a13f8b02c047c
#
_cell.length_a   1.000
_cell.length_b   1.000
_cell.length_c   1.000
_cell.angle_alpha   90.00
_cell.angle_beta   90.00
_cell.angle_gamma   90.00
#
_symmetry.space_group_name_H-M   'P 1'
#
loop_
_entity.id
_entity.type
_entity.pdbx_description
1 polymer ?
#
loop_
_entity_poly.entity_id
_entity_poly.type
_entity_poly.pdbx_seq_one_letter_code
_entity_poly.pdbx_strand_id
1 'polypeptide(L)'
;MSPHLTRRLLAGLPLLAVIGSNGCSAPDRDGNQAAASPTATTPASVPTPIQPATPAAAVTATPAAAVPSAAELYRLVAPVALFPDRLLAQVLAAATHPDQIAAEADMLRQNPGLNAAALQAALTPQPWDPAVKGLASFPDVLNQMDRSPAWTAALGRAYTSDSTDLMNAVQVLRQRAVNQGHLKSTPQQTVVSRTVTTQTVTSGELVPAPQSYVEIEPAQPDVVYVPSYNPALVYGEDYGVWPGYYEADGGFDAGWSGGLIGFGAGIAVGALLSHPWGWHHWGMHWGGPPPPGAGMDGWR
;
A
#
# COMPACT_ATOMS: atom_id res chain seq x y z
N MET A 1 -54.88 20.51 10.21
CA MET A 1 -55.60 19.32 10.75
C MET A 1 -54.52 18.29 11.08
N SER A 2 -54.09 18.25 12.33
CA SER A 2 -53.39 17.16 13.00
C SER A 2 -54.46 16.21 13.58
N PRO A 3 -54.18 15.07 14.20
CA PRO A 3 -52.93 14.37 14.55
C PRO A 3 -52.99 12.85 14.36
N HIS A 4 -51.91 12.08 14.67
CA HIS A 4 -51.96 10.97 15.64
C HIS A 4 -50.55 10.42 15.92
N LEU A 5 -50.15 10.62 17.17
CA LEU A 5 -49.13 9.87 17.91
C LEU A 5 -49.52 8.38 18.02
N THR A 6 -48.56 7.49 17.95
CA THR A 6 -48.60 6.27 18.76
C THR A 6 -47.18 5.87 19.25
N ARG A 7 -47.03 6.04 20.53
CA ARG A 7 -45.94 5.60 21.41
C ARG A 7 -46.16 4.12 21.75
N ARG A 8 -45.14 3.26 21.65
CA ARG A 8 -45.11 2.04 22.48
C ARG A 8 -43.69 1.81 23.03
N LEU A 9 -43.59 1.97 24.35
CA LEU A 9 -42.60 1.44 25.26
C LEU A 9 -42.91 -0.04 25.57
N LEU A 10 -41.87 -0.80 25.92
CA LEU A 10 -41.78 -1.85 26.95
C LEU A 10 -40.52 -2.67 26.59
N ALA A 11 -39.42 -2.62 27.30
CA ALA A 11 -39.10 -3.18 28.63
C ALA A 11 -38.91 -4.72 28.58
N GLY A 12 -37.73 -5.20 28.97
CA GLY A 12 -37.50 -6.60 29.32
C GLY A 12 -36.02 -7.04 29.27
N LEU A 13 -35.26 -6.78 30.36
CA LEU A 13 -34.11 -7.65 30.78
C LEU A 13 -34.69 -8.93 31.40
N PRO A 14 -33.96 -10.07 31.47
CA PRO A 14 -33.07 -10.31 32.60
C PRO A 14 -31.74 -11.02 32.27
N LEU A 15 -30.75 -10.64 32.95
CA LEU A 15 -29.70 -11.21 33.75
C LEU A 15 -29.79 -12.73 34.00
N LEU A 16 -28.75 -13.49 33.65
CA LEU A 16 -28.43 -14.77 34.29
C LEU A 16 -26.91 -14.95 34.33
N ALA A 17 -26.39 -14.81 35.54
CA ALA A 17 -25.06 -15.20 35.96
C ALA A 17 -25.05 -16.73 36.20
N VAL A 18 -24.00 -17.42 35.75
CA VAL A 18 -23.63 -18.74 36.27
C VAL A 18 -22.14 -18.72 36.63
N ILE A 19 -21.93 -18.79 37.90
CA ILE A 19 -20.66 -19.05 38.58
C ILE A 19 -20.44 -20.58 38.58
N GLY A 20 -19.25 -21.02 38.21
CA GLY A 20 -18.82 -22.40 38.27
C GLY A 20 -17.34 -22.48 38.61
N SER A 21 -17.00 -22.43 39.87
CA SER A 21 -15.73 -22.78 40.46
C SER A 21 -15.62 -24.28 40.70
N ASN A 22 -14.47 -24.87 40.40
CA ASN A 22 -13.86 -26.07 41.02
C ASN A 22 -12.44 -26.14 40.44
N GLY A 23 -11.33 -26.15 41.14
CA GLY A 23 -11.05 -26.66 42.47
C GLY A 23 -10.28 -27.98 42.39
N CYS A 24 -9.10 -28.01 43.03
CA CYS A 24 -8.29 -29.17 43.42
C CYS A 24 -7.30 -29.70 42.38
N SER A 25 -6.10 -30.10 42.66
CA SER A 25 -5.20 -30.17 43.85
C SER A 25 -3.87 -30.73 43.32
N ALA A 26 -2.75 -30.26 43.88
CA ALA A 26 -1.46 -30.92 43.81
C ALA A 26 -1.44 -32.17 44.73
N PRO A 27 -0.48 -33.08 44.58
CA PRO A 27 0.34 -33.39 45.71
C PRO A 27 1.85 -33.39 45.44
N ASP A 28 2.54 -32.85 46.41
CA ASP A 28 3.94 -33.03 46.75
C ASP A 28 4.28 -34.52 46.94
N ARG A 29 5.51 -34.90 46.62
CA ARG A 29 6.22 -35.94 47.34
C ARG A 29 7.72 -35.66 47.35
N ASP A 30 8.15 -35.36 48.57
CA ASP A 30 9.51 -35.44 49.08
C ASP A 30 10.14 -36.84 48.87
N GLY A 31 11.45 -36.85 48.69
CA GLY A 31 12.25 -38.09 48.67
C GLY A 31 13.73 -37.80 48.73
N ASN A 32 14.19 -37.33 49.86
CA ASN A 32 15.58 -37.30 50.29
C ASN A 32 16.25 -38.65 50.19
N GLN A 33 17.47 -38.73 49.66
CA GLN A 33 18.54 -39.52 50.30
C GLN A 33 19.94 -39.26 49.75
N ALA A 34 20.83 -39.25 50.70
CA ALA A 34 22.20 -38.81 50.75
C ALA A 34 23.24 -39.76 50.09
N ALA A 35 24.36 -39.09 49.77
CA ALA A 35 25.76 -39.54 49.93
C ALA A 35 26.23 -40.88 49.39
N ALA A 36 27.20 -40.81 48.52
CA ALA A 36 28.52 -41.46 48.65
C ALA A 36 29.48 -41.02 47.51
N SER A 37 30.54 -40.31 47.87
CA SER A 37 31.76 -40.31 47.03
C SER A 37 32.51 -41.62 47.25
N PRO A 38 33.16 -42.16 46.22
CA PRO A 38 34.56 -42.41 46.36
C PRO A 38 35.43 -42.07 45.14
N THR A 39 36.56 -41.53 45.49
CA THR A 39 37.94 -41.81 45.02
C THR A 39 38.27 -41.72 43.55
N ALA A 40 39.19 -40.83 43.30
CA ALA A 40 39.95 -40.62 42.07
C ALA A 40 40.64 -41.90 41.60
N THR A 41 40.55 -42.10 40.27
CA THR A 41 41.55 -42.86 39.54
C THR A 41 41.72 -42.18 38.17
N THR A 42 42.87 -41.61 37.95
CA THR A 42 43.33 -41.12 36.67
C THR A 42 43.73 -42.27 35.77
N PRO A 43 43.26 -42.37 34.54
CA PRO A 43 44.00 -43.00 33.50
C PRO A 43 44.25 -42.09 32.31
N ALA A 44 45.47 -42.02 31.94
CA ALA A 44 46.11 -41.89 30.61
C ALA A 44 45.35 -41.11 29.53
N SER A 45 45.96 -39.99 29.13
CA SER A 45 45.67 -39.23 27.93
C SER A 45 45.75 -40.13 26.68
N VAL A 46 44.61 -40.36 26.05
CA VAL A 46 44.53 -40.87 24.68
C VAL A 46 44.54 -39.67 23.74
N PRO A 47 45.36 -39.62 22.68
CA PRO A 47 45.35 -38.52 21.72
C PRO A 47 44.02 -38.52 20.98
N THR A 48 43.29 -37.38 21.09
CA THR A 48 42.08 -37.10 20.34
C THR A 48 42.40 -37.06 18.84
N PRO A 49 41.63 -37.73 17.98
CA PRO A 49 41.77 -37.58 16.54
C PRO A 49 41.44 -36.14 16.13
N ILE A 50 42.31 -35.55 15.33
CA ILE A 50 42.08 -34.25 14.70
C ILE A 50 40.84 -34.39 13.80
N GLN A 51 39.73 -33.85 14.25
CA GLN A 51 38.52 -33.75 13.46
C GLN A 51 38.74 -32.70 12.36
N PRO A 52 38.52 -33.02 11.08
CA PRO A 52 38.68 -32.05 10.01
C PRO A 52 37.70 -30.90 10.28
N ALA A 53 38.21 -29.68 10.23
CA ALA A 53 37.39 -28.46 10.36
C ALA A 53 36.27 -28.47 9.32
N THR A 54 35.04 -28.47 9.81
CA THR A 54 33.86 -28.27 8.99
C THR A 54 34.05 -26.96 8.24
N PRO A 55 33.91 -26.88 6.91
CA PRO A 55 33.98 -25.62 6.20
C PRO A 55 32.91 -24.69 6.78
N ALA A 56 33.34 -23.50 7.20
CA ALA A 56 32.46 -22.45 7.62
C ALA A 56 31.41 -22.27 6.54
N ALA A 57 30.12 -22.37 6.93
CA ALA A 57 29.01 -22.11 6.04
C ALA A 57 29.25 -20.74 5.41
N ALA A 58 29.37 -20.73 4.08
CA ALA A 58 29.43 -19.50 3.31
C ALA A 58 28.19 -18.70 3.69
N VAL A 59 28.37 -17.55 4.32
CA VAL A 59 27.32 -16.54 4.46
C VAL A 59 26.86 -16.22 3.04
N THR A 60 25.71 -16.74 2.69
CA THR A 60 25.05 -16.40 1.43
C THR A 60 24.80 -14.90 1.51
N ALA A 61 25.61 -14.12 0.80
CA ALA A 61 25.37 -12.69 0.65
C ALA A 61 23.95 -12.54 0.13
N THR A 62 23.13 -11.82 0.86
CA THR A 62 21.81 -11.39 0.40
C THR A 62 22.03 -10.76 -0.98
N PRO A 63 21.37 -11.21 -2.05
CA PRO A 63 21.54 -10.61 -3.37
C PRO A 63 21.28 -9.11 -3.23
N ALA A 64 22.22 -8.28 -3.65
CA ALA A 64 21.97 -6.85 -3.84
C ALA A 64 20.69 -6.75 -4.65
N ALA A 65 19.73 -5.93 -4.19
CA ALA A 65 18.45 -5.79 -4.85
C ALA A 65 18.73 -5.46 -6.33
N ALA A 66 18.45 -6.40 -7.22
CA ALA A 66 18.68 -6.22 -8.63
C ALA A 66 17.82 -5.02 -9.10
N VAL A 67 18.38 -4.17 -9.95
CA VAL A 67 17.62 -3.11 -10.62
C VAL A 67 16.46 -3.78 -11.35
N PRO A 68 15.20 -3.37 -11.11
CA PRO A 68 14.05 -4.00 -11.74
C PRO A 68 14.12 -3.83 -13.27
N SER A 69 13.78 -4.86 -14.01
CA SER A 69 13.62 -4.77 -15.47
C SER A 69 12.40 -3.93 -15.84
N ALA A 70 12.33 -3.45 -17.10
CA ALA A 70 11.15 -2.73 -17.59
C ALA A 70 9.84 -3.52 -17.38
N ALA A 71 9.87 -4.84 -17.62
CA ALA A 71 8.70 -5.71 -17.41
C ALA A 71 8.28 -5.79 -15.93
N GLU A 72 9.23 -5.78 -15.00
CA GLU A 72 8.95 -5.74 -13.57
C GLU A 72 8.38 -4.38 -13.15
N LEU A 73 8.88 -3.26 -13.72
CA LEU A 73 8.31 -1.94 -13.49
C LEU A 73 6.86 -1.86 -13.98
N TYR A 74 6.54 -2.40 -15.17
CA TYR A 74 5.15 -2.44 -15.64
C TYR A 74 4.25 -3.21 -14.67
N ARG A 75 4.65 -4.41 -14.22
CA ARG A 75 3.88 -5.20 -13.24
C ARG A 75 3.71 -4.47 -11.91
N LEU A 76 4.74 -3.74 -11.50
CA LEU A 76 4.76 -3.03 -10.23
C LEU A 76 3.77 -1.86 -10.23
N VAL A 77 3.72 -1.07 -11.31
CA VAL A 77 2.82 0.09 -11.39
C VAL A 77 1.43 -0.26 -11.94
N ALA A 78 1.25 -1.45 -12.53
CA ALA A 78 0.00 -1.83 -13.16
C ALA A 78 -1.26 -1.62 -12.30
N PRO A 79 -1.25 -1.90 -10.97
CA PRO A 79 -2.41 -1.71 -10.12
C PRO A 79 -2.81 -0.25 -9.89
N VAL A 80 -1.89 0.71 -10.07
CA VAL A 80 -2.09 2.12 -9.71
C VAL A 80 -1.91 3.09 -10.87
N ALA A 81 -1.45 2.61 -12.03
CA ALA A 81 -1.13 3.48 -13.17
C ALA A 81 -2.32 4.32 -13.66
N LEU A 82 -3.55 3.85 -13.50
CA LEU A 82 -4.76 4.58 -13.90
C LEU A 82 -5.39 5.43 -12.79
N PHE A 83 -4.74 5.55 -11.66
CA PHE A 83 -5.19 6.48 -10.63
C PHE A 83 -5.08 7.94 -11.11
N PRO A 84 -5.97 8.84 -10.64
CA PRO A 84 -5.81 10.27 -10.85
C PRO A 84 -4.41 10.74 -10.44
N ASP A 85 -3.83 11.67 -11.17
CA ASP A 85 -2.43 12.08 -11.04
C ASP A 85 -2.02 12.43 -9.60
N ARG A 86 -2.86 13.19 -8.90
CA ARG A 86 -2.59 13.57 -7.50
C ARG A 86 -2.59 12.38 -6.56
N LEU A 87 -3.51 11.42 -6.75
CA LEU A 87 -3.55 10.21 -5.94
C LEU A 87 -2.35 9.32 -6.23
N LEU A 88 -1.97 9.20 -7.51
CA LEU A 88 -0.77 8.44 -7.89
C LEU A 88 0.49 9.03 -7.24
N ALA A 89 0.68 10.36 -7.30
CA ALA A 89 1.79 11.04 -6.65
C ALA A 89 1.85 10.72 -5.15
N GLN A 90 0.70 10.78 -4.48
CA GLN A 90 0.58 10.50 -3.06
C GLN A 90 0.88 9.03 -2.74
N VAL A 91 0.37 8.08 -3.52
CA VAL A 91 0.63 6.64 -3.36
C VAL A 91 2.11 6.33 -3.52
N LEU A 92 2.78 6.90 -4.54
CA LEU A 92 4.21 6.68 -4.77
C LEU A 92 5.06 7.24 -3.62
N ALA A 93 4.75 8.44 -3.13
CA ALA A 93 5.44 9.03 -1.98
C ALA A 93 5.19 8.22 -0.70
N ALA A 94 3.93 7.85 -0.41
CA ALA A 94 3.58 7.05 0.76
C ALA A 94 4.24 5.66 0.75
N ALA A 95 4.41 5.05 -0.43
CA ALA A 95 5.05 3.74 -0.58
C ALA A 95 6.50 3.71 -0.08
N THR A 96 7.15 4.87 0.05
CA THR A 96 8.50 4.98 0.65
C THR A 96 8.51 4.77 2.17
N HIS A 97 7.32 4.76 2.80
CA HIS A 97 7.10 4.61 4.24
C HIS A 97 6.17 3.45 4.60
N PRO A 98 6.49 2.20 4.21
CA PRO A 98 5.57 1.07 4.37
C PRO A 98 5.16 0.80 5.83
N ASP A 99 6.07 1.04 6.78
CA ASP A 99 5.77 0.87 8.21
C ASP A 99 4.74 1.90 8.71
N GLN A 100 4.76 3.11 8.18
CA GLN A 100 3.79 4.15 8.54
C GLN A 100 2.42 3.84 7.92
N ILE A 101 2.38 3.27 6.72
CA ILE A 101 1.14 2.80 6.07
C ILE A 101 0.46 1.75 6.95
N ALA A 102 1.22 0.75 7.43
CA ALA A 102 0.69 -0.27 8.33
C ALA A 102 0.15 0.35 9.63
N ALA A 103 0.89 1.29 10.23
CA ALA A 103 0.47 1.97 11.46
C ALA A 103 -0.81 2.81 11.26
N GLU A 104 -0.95 3.52 10.13
CA GLU A 104 -2.14 4.28 9.81
C GLU A 104 -3.35 3.38 9.56
N ALA A 105 -3.17 2.31 8.80
CA ALA A 105 -4.21 1.32 8.55
C ALA A 105 -4.71 0.68 9.86
N ASP A 106 -3.79 0.35 10.79
CA ASP A 106 -4.15 -0.14 12.12
C ASP A 106 -4.94 0.88 12.93
N MET A 107 -4.52 2.14 12.92
CA MET A 107 -5.23 3.22 13.61
C MET A 107 -6.66 3.37 13.09
N LEU A 108 -6.86 3.35 11.77
CA LEU A 108 -8.19 3.47 11.17
C LEU A 108 -9.07 2.25 11.49
N ARG A 109 -8.51 1.03 11.49
CA ARG A 109 -9.25 -0.19 11.89
C ARG A 109 -9.71 -0.15 13.34
N GLN A 110 -8.91 0.44 14.23
CA GLN A 110 -9.27 0.61 15.64
C GLN A 110 -10.29 1.72 15.88
N ASN A 111 -10.45 2.64 14.93
CA ASN A 111 -11.32 3.80 15.02
C ASN A 111 -12.29 3.89 13.82
N PRO A 112 -13.20 2.93 13.65
CA PRO A 112 -14.10 2.92 12.51
C PRO A 112 -15.09 4.09 12.58
N GLY A 113 -15.35 4.71 11.42
CA GLY A 113 -16.40 5.73 11.29
C GLY A 113 -16.02 7.12 11.78
N LEU A 114 -14.74 7.44 11.89
CA LEU A 114 -14.29 8.81 12.14
C LEU A 114 -14.85 9.75 11.08
N ASN A 115 -15.50 10.84 11.50
CA ASN A 115 -15.79 11.94 10.59
C ASN A 115 -14.51 12.72 10.26
N ALA A 116 -14.56 13.59 9.25
CA ALA A 116 -13.41 14.33 8.78
C ALA A 116 -12.66 15.12 9.87
N ALA A 117 -13.39 15.74 10.80
CA ALA A 117 -12.78 16.52 11.89
C ALA A 117 -12.06 15.60 12.91
N ALA A 118 -12.68 14.47 13.27
CA ALA A 118 -12.09 13.51 14.16
C ALA A 118 -10.88 12.80 13.52
N LEU A 119 -10.95 12.49 12.24
CA LEU A 119 -9.84 11.93 11.46
C LEU A 119 -8.66 12.90 11.46
N GLN A 120 -8.89 14.16 11.16
CA GLN A 120 -7.90 15.22 11.21
C GLN A 120 -7.24 15.33 12.59
N ALA A 121 -8.04 15.36 13.66
CA ALA A 121 -7.54 15.43 15.02
C ALA A 121 -6.66 14.23 15.39
N ALA A 122 -7.02 13.04 14.90
CA ALA A 122 -6.25 11.82 15.13
C ALA A 122 -4.93 11.79 14.35
N LEU A 123 -4.90 12.33 13.13
CA LEU A 123 -3.72 12.33 12.25
C LEU A 123 -2.72 13.45 12.58
N THR A 124 -3.19 14.61 13.05
CA THR A 124 -2.34 15.78 13.31
C THR A 124 -1.13 15.47 14.22
N PRO A 125 -1.27 14.79 15.37
CA PRO A 125 -0.16 14.51 16.26
C PRO A 125 0.77 13.39 15.77
N GLN A 126 0.40 12.65 14.75
CA GLN A 126 1.20 11.53 14.27
C GLN A 126 2.49 12.02 13.59
N PRO A 127 3.64 11.37 13.82
CA PRO A 127 4.92 11.75 13.21
C PRO A 127 5.07 11.19 11.79
N TRP A 128 3.96 10.83 11.12
CA TRP A 128 3.95 10.21 9.80
C TRP A 128 4.17 11.22 8.68
N ASP A 129 4.70 10.71 7.56
CA ASP A 129 4.87 11.51 6.35
C ASP A 129 3.53 12.09 5.87
N PRO A 130 3.53 13.31 5.33
CA PRO A 130 2.33 13.91 4.74
C PRO A 130 1.62 13.02 3.71
N ALA A 131 2.38 12.25 2.89
CA ALA A 131 1.79 11.35 1.90
C ALA A 131 0.98 10.23 2.55
N VAL A 132 1.50 9.67 3.64
CA VAL A 132 0.81 8.63 4.41
C VAL A 132 -0.46 9.23 5.01
N LYS A 133 -0.37 10.31 5.79
CA LYS A 133 -1.55 10.95 6.40
C LYS A 133 -2.67 11.28 5.42
N GLY A 134 -2.31 11.69 4.21
CA GLY A 134 -3.29 12.01 3.18
C GLY A 134 -4.04 10.78 2.65
N LEU A 135 -3.42 9.58 2.72
CA LEU A 135 -4.09 8.32 2.33
C LEU A 135 -5.25 7.93 3.24
N ALA A 136 -5.35 8.49 4.44
CA ALA A 136 -6.53 8.30 5.30
C ALA A 136 -7.85 8.73 4.61
N SER A 137 -7.77 9.64 3.64
CA SER A 137 -8.93 10.01 2.80
C SER A 137 -9.32 8.91 1.82
N PHE A 138 -8.44 7.94 1.56
CA PHE A 138 -8.58 6.85 0.59
C PHE A 138 -8.41 5.49 1.27
N PRO A 139 -9.30 5.09 2.19
CA PRO A 139 -9.12 3.93 3.05
C PRO A 139 -8.95 2.62 2.25
N ASP A 140 -9.59 2.49 1.09
CA ASP A 140 -9.44 1.30 0.25
C ASP A 140 -8.03 1.20 -0.34
N VAL A 141 -7.45 2.33 -0.77
CA VAL A 141 -6.07 2.38 -1.27
C VAL A 141 -5.07 2.09 -0.15
N LEU A 142 -5.26 2.71 1.02
CA LEU A 142 -4.44 2.47 2.20
C LEU A 142 -4.47 0.99 2.61
N ASN A 143 -5.65 0.39 2.70
CA ASN A 143 -5.82 -1.02 3.02
C ASN A 143 -5.17 -1.94 1.97
N GLN A 144 -5.24 -1.57 0.68
CA GLN A 144 -4.60 -2.33 -0.39
C GLN A 144 -3.08 -2.32 -0.24
N MET A 145 -2.51 -1.16 0.08
CA MET A 145 -1.06 -1.02 0.34
C MET A 145 -0.63 -1.80 1.59
N ASP A 146 -1.40 -1.75 2.65
CA ASP A 146 -1.16 -2.48 3.90
C ASP A 146 -1.22 -4.01 3.71
N ARG A 147 -2.19 -4.50 2.95
CA ARG A 147 -2.33 -5.93 2.64
C ARG A 147 -1.28 -6.46 1.67
N SER A 148 -0.58 -5.58 0.97
CA SER A 148 0.44 -5.89 -0.03
C SER A 148 1.81 -5.33 0.35
N PRO A 149 2.36 -5.62 1.55
CA PRO A 149 3.54 -4.93 2.07
C PRO A 149 4.79 -5.15 1.21
N ALA A 150 4.97 -6.31 0.60
CA ALA A 150 6.09 -6.58 -0.30
C ALA A 150 6.02 -5.75 -1.59
N TRP A 151 4.81 -5.62 -2.16
CA TRP A 151 4.55 -4.75 -3.30
C TRP A 151 4.75 -3.29 -2.95
N THR A 152 4.17 -2.82 -1.85
CA THR A 152 4.30 -1.44 -1.37
C THR A 152 5.75 -1.04 -1.18
N ALA A 153 6.54 -1.89 -0.50
CA ALA A 153 7.96 -1.66 -0.31
C ALA A 153 8.75 -1.70 -1.63
N ALA A 154 8.38 -2.55 -2.59
CA ALA A 154 9.00 -2.59 -3.90
C ALA A 154 8.69 -1.32 -4.71
N LEU A 155 7.43 -0.84 -4.66
CA LEU A 155 7.00 0.40 -5.30
C LEU A 155 7.77 1.61 -4.75
N GLY A 156 7.89 1.73 -3.43
CA GLY A 156 8.65 2.79 -2.78
C GLY A 156 10.14 2.76 -3.11
N ARG A 157 10.75 1.56 -3.16
CA ARG A 157 12.15 1.42 -3.59
C ARG A 157 12.34 1.83 -5.05
N ALA A 158 11.49 1.38 -5.95
CA ALA A 158 11.56 1.75 -7.36
C ALA A 158 11.40 3.28 -7.55
N TYR A 159 10.47 3.88 -6.82
CA TYR A 159 10.26 5.33 -6.85
C TYR A 159 11.49 6.11 -6.35
N THR A 160 12.18 5.63 -5.30
CA THR A 160 13.36 6.31 -4.76
C THR A 160 14.64 6.04 -5.55
N SER A 161 14.76 4.87 -6.20
CA SER A 161 15.97 4.51 -6.96
C SER A 161 15.98 5.08 -8.37
N ASP A 162 14.85 5.04 -9.05
CA ASP A 162 14.68 5.57 -10.40
C ASP A 162 13.21 5.95 -10.67
N SER A 163 12.87 7.17 -10.28
CA SER A 163 11.54 7.71 -10.50
C SER A 163 11.23 7.91 -12.00
N THR A 164 12.25 8.17 -12.83
CA THR A 164 12.06 8.40 -14.26
C THR A 164 11.53 7.16 -14.96
N ASP A 165 12.20 6.03 -14.79
CA ASP A 165 11.77 4.76 -15.38
C ASP A 165 10.42 4.32 -14.85
N LEU A 166 10.17 4.51 -13.54
CA LEU A 166 8.88 4.21 -12.93
C LEU A 166 7.75 5.06 -13.54
N MET A 167 7.98 6.35 -13.71
CA MET A 167 7.00 7.28 -14.28
C MET A 167 6.77 7.00 -15.77
N ASN A 168 7.83 6.67 -16.51
CA ASN A 168 7.72 6.23 -17.89
C ASN A 168 6.88 4.94 -17.99
N ALA A 169 7.08 3.99 -17.08
CA ALA A 169 6.28 2.76 -17.01
C ALA A 169 4.78 3.06 -16.81
N VAL A 170 4.45 3.99 -15.92
CA VAL A 170 3.06 4.45 -15.73
C VAL A 170 2.48 4.98 -17.04
N GLN A 171 3.25 5.84 -17.75
CA GLN A 171 2.78 6.46 -18.98
C GLN A 171 2.62 5.45 -20.13
N VAL A 172 3.52 4.48 -20.23
CA VAL A 172 3.38 3.38 -21.21
C VAL A 172 2.09 2.62 -20.99
N LEU A 173 1.73 2.28 -19.73
CA LEU A 173 0.50 1.58 -19.43
C LEU A 173 -0.75 2.45 -19.68
N ARG A 174 -0.72 3.74 -19.36
CA ARG A 174 -1.79 4.69 -19.70
C ARG A 174 -2.02 4.78 -21.21
N GLN A 175 -0.94 4.91 -21.99
CA GLN A 175 -1.02 4.92 -23.45
C GLN A 175 -1.65 3.64 -24.00
N ARG A 176 -1.30 2.48 -23.44
CA ARG A 176 -1.90 1.20 -23.83
C ARG A 176 -3.39 1.18 -23.55
N ALA A 177 -3.80 1.59 -22.35
CA ALA A 177 -5.20 1.66 -21.97
C ALA A 177 -6.00 2.63 -22.86
N VAL A 178 -5.41 3.76 -23.29
CA VAL A 178 -6.00 4.68 -24.26
C VAL A 178 -6.12 4.02 -25.64
N ASN A 179 -5.06 3.39 -26.13
CA ASN A 179 -5.03 2.74 -27.44
C ASN A 179 -6.02 1.57 -27.55
N GLN A 180 -6.27 0.87 -26.43
CA GLN A 180 -7.30 -0.16 -26.30
C GLN A 180 -8.72 0.42 -26.18
N GLY A 181 -8.86 1.75 -26.03
CA GLY A 181 -10.14 2.42 -25.84
C GLY A 181 -10.74 2.22 -24.44
N HIS A 182 -9.96 1.69 -23.50
CA HIS A 182 -10.40 1.43 -22.12
C HIS A 182 -10.27 2.67 -21.25
N LEU A 183 -9.19 3.45 -21.39
CA LEU A 183 -9.00 4.70 -20.67
C LEU A 183 -9.53 5.88 -21.48
N LYS A 184 -10.56 6.53 -20.96
CA LYS A 184 -11.23 7.70 -21.56
C LYS A 184 -11.85 8.59 -20.51
N SER A 185 -12.18 9.81 -20.86
CA SER A 185 -12.97 10.71 -20.02
C SER A 185 -14.35 10.15 -19.76
N THR A 186 -14.79 10.28 -18.51
CA THR A 186 -16.11 9.86 -18.00
C THR A 186 -16.64 10.94 -17.04
N PRO A 187 -17.86 10.83 -16.50
CA PRO A 187 -18.31 11.74 -15.45
C PRO A 187 -17.48 11.70 -14.16
N GLN A 188 -16.61 10.69 -13.99
CA GLN A 188 -15.77 10.50 -12.81
C GLN A 188 -14.36 11.05 -12.99
N GLN A 189 -13.84 11.04 -14.22
CA GLN A 189 -12.46 11.45 -14.53
C GLN A 189 -12.36 12.16 -15.88
N THR A 190 -11.41 13.07 -15.99
CA THR A 190 -10.99 13.69 -17.23
C THR A 190 -9.64 13.11 -17.67
N VAL A 191 -9.55 12.62 -18.88
CA VAL A 191 -8.33 12.06 -19.49
C VAL A 191 -7.88 12.96 -20.62
N VAL A 192 -6.66 13.48 -20.54
CA VAL A 192 -6.06 14.39 -21.52
C VAL A 192 -4.74 13.83 -21.99
N SER A 193 -4.53 13.74 -23.30
CA SER A 193 -3.23 13.37 -23.88
C SER A 193 -2.51 14.64 -24.36
N ARG A 194 -1.26 14.83 -23.94
CA ARG A 194 -0.40 15.95 -24.32
C ARG A 194 0.85 15.44 -25.04
N THR A 195 1.09 15.93 -26.25
CA THR A 195 2.32 15.61 -26.99
C THR A 195 3.48 16.42 -26.43
N VAL A 196 4.63 15.76 -26.24
CA VAL A 196 5.88 16.42 -25.81
C VAL A 196 6.66 16.88 -27.03
N THR A 197 6.96 18.17 -27.09
CA THR A 197 7.70 18.78 -28.22
C THR A 197 9.22 18.59 -28.07
N THR A 198 9.70 18.30 -26.87
CA THR A 198 11.14 18.16 -26.60
C THR A 198 11.37 16.95 -25.70
N GLN A 199 11.94 15.89 -26.24
CA GLN A 199 12.39 14.75 -25.45
C GLN A 199 13.88 14.89 -25.21
N THR A 200 14.29 14.92 -23.96
CA THR A 200 15.68 14.65 -23.59
C THR A 200 15.80 13.14 -23.41
N VAL A 201 16.35 12.46 -24.40
CA VAL A 201 16.66 11.04 -24.28
C VAL A 201 17.85 10.92 -23.34
N THR A 202 17.63 10.43 -22.15
CA THR A 202 18.70 10.14 -21.19
C THR A 202 19.23 8.74 -21.51
N SER A 203 20.52 8.64 -21.81
CA SER A 203 21.16 7.35 -22.06
C SER A 203 21.12 6.51 -20.77
N GLY A 204 20.54 5.30 -20.84
CA GLY A 204 20.47 4.38 -19.70
C GLY A 204 19.07 4.14 -19.15
N GLU A 205 18.04 4.80 -19.68
CA GLU A 205 16.65 4.50 -19.32
C GLU A 205 16.28 3.07 -19.67
N LEU A 206 15.67 2.34 -18.72
CA LEU A 206 15.14 1.00 -18.93
C LEU A 206 13.78 1.04 -19.63
N VAL A 207 13.00 2.10 -19.37
CA VAL A 207 11.72 2.36 -19.98
C VAL A 207 11.80 3.64 -20.81
N PRO A 208 11.69 3.54 -22.15
CA PRO A 208 11.76 4.73 -23.00
C PRO A 208 10.69 5.76 -22.64
N ALA A 209 11.09 7.03 -22.61
CA ALA A 209 10.17 8.14 -22.41
C ALA A 209 9.09 8.16 -23.51
N PRO A 210 7.80 8.29 -23.17
CA PRO A 210 6.72 8.32 -24.17
C PRO A 210 6.70 9.63 -24.94
N GLN A 211 6.24 9.59 -26.18
CA GLN A 211 6.09 10.79 -27.02
C GLN A 211 4.91 11.69 -26.63
N SER A 212 4.01 11.17 -25.80
CA SER A 212 2.89 11.90 -25.24
C SER A 212 2.61 11.41 -23.84
N TYR A 213 2.15 12.31 -22.99
CA TYR A 213 1.74 11.99 -21.63
C TYR A 213 0.22 11.99 -21.53
N VAL A 214 -0.31 11.02 -20.77
CA VAL A 214 -1.71 10.92 -20.45
C VAL A 214 -1.90 11.40 -19.00
N GLU A 215 -2.63 12.49 -18.85
CA GLU A 215 -3.01 13.07 -17.56
C GLU A 215 -4.40 12.57 -17.18
N ILE A 216 -4.59 12.21 -15.93
CA ILE A 216 -5.87 11.76 -15.38
C ILE A 216 -6.20 12.67 -14.20
N GLU A 217 -7.25 13.45 -14.35
CA GLU A 217 -7.74 14.36 -13.31
C GLU A 217 -9.17 14.00 -12.91
N PRO A 218 -9.58 14.24 -11.66
CA PRO A 218 -10.98 14.12 -11.29
C PRO A 218 -11.86 15.04 -12.15
N ALA A 219 -13.03 14.56 -12.57
CA ALA A 219 -13.99 15.39 -13.32
C ALA A 219 -14.58 16.51 -12.46
N GLN A 220 -14.53 16.38 -11.13
CA GLN A 220 -14.95 17.37 -10.14
C GLN A 220 -13.77 17.68 -9.23
N PRO A 221 -13.48 18.95 -8.92
CA PRO A 221 -12.27 19.34 -8.20
C PRO A 221 -12.18 18.77 -6.78
N ASP A 222 -13.34 18.57 -6.13
CA ASP A 222 -13.44 18.20 -4.71
C ASP A 222 -13.94 16.76 -4.49
N VAL A 223 -14.15 16.00 -5.58
CA VAL A 223 -14.61 14.60 -5.51
C VAL A 223 -13.71 13.71 -6.35
N VAL A 224 -13.05 12.78 -5.68
CA VAL A 224 -12.15 11.83 -6.30
C VAL A 224 -12.80 10.46 -6.38
N TYR A 225 -12.76 9.86 -7.54
CA TYR A 225 -13.18 8.49 -7.77
C TYR A 225 -11.92 7.63 -7.99
N VAL A 226 -11.72 6.64 -7.13
CA VAL A 226 -10.62 5.69 -7.30
C VAL A 226 -11.04 4.64 -8.31
N PRO A 227 -10.30 4.47 -9.43
CA PRO A 227 -10.63 3.44 -10.40
C PRO A 227 -10.29 2.06 -9.87
N SER A 228 -11.16 1.09 -10.15
CA SER A 228 -10.94 -0.34 -9.94
C SER A 228 -10.93 -1.02 -11.29
N TYR A 229 -9.92 -1.84 -11.58
CA TYR A 229 -9.74 -2.49 -12.89
C TYR A 229 -8.84 -3.72 -12.81
N ASN A 230 -9.02 -4.63 -13.75
CA ASN A 230 -8.09 -5.75 -13.92
C ASN A 230 -6.96 -5.35 -14.89
N PRO A 231 -5.71 -5.27 -14.42
CA PRO A 231 -4.57 -4.90 -15.25
C PRO A 231 -4.42 -5.76 -16.51
N ALA A 232 -4.63 -7.07 -16.41
CA ALA A 232 -4.52 -7.99 -17.54
C ALA A 232 -5.54 -7.67 -18.67
N LEU A 233 -6.71 -7.16 -18.31
CA LEU A 233 -7.75 -6.84 -19.29
C LEU A 233 -7.60 -5.42 -19.84
N VAL A 234 -7.23 -4.46 -18.98
CA VAL A 234 -7.24 -3.03 -19.35
C VAL A 234 -6.10 -2.66 -20.26
N TYR A 235 -4.92 -3.28 -20.10
CA TYR A 235 -3.74 -2.95 -20.91
C TYR A 235 -3.61 -3.80 -22.17
N GLY A 236 -4.51 -4.77 -22.38
CA GLY A 236 -4.56 -5.58 -23.62
C GLY A 236 -3.44 -6.61 -23.77
N GLU A 237 -2.66 -6.83 -22.72
CA GLU A 237 -1.60 -7.84 -22.67
C GLU A 237 -1.63 -8.49 -21.27
N ASP A 238 -1.14 -9.71 -21.20
CA ASP A 238 -1.04 -10.46 -19.93
C ASP A 238 0.12 -9.89 -19.07
N TYR A 239 -0.10 -8.68 -18.57
CA TYR A 239 0.73 -8.16 -17.51
C TYR A 239 0.28 -8.83 -16.21
N GLY A 240 0.97 -9.93 -15.87
CA GLY A 240 0.80 -10.50 -14.54
C GLY A 240 0.95 -9.41 -13.48
N VAL A 241 0.10 -9.42 -12.49
CA VAL A 241 0.23 -8.54 -11.32
C VAL A 241 1.52 -8.87 -10.58
N TRP A 242 2.11 -7.89 -9.91
CA TRP A 242 3.31 -8.08 -9.09
C TRP A 242 3.12 -9.25 -8.11
N PRO A 243 4.08 -10.18 -7.99
CA PRO A 243 3.98 -11.28 -7.02
C PRO A 243 3.79 -10.76 -5.60
N GLY A 244 2.71 -11.19 -4.94
CA GLY A 244 2.36 -10.73 -3.60
C GLY A 244 1.53 -9.44 -3.54
N TYR A 245 1.07 -8.92 -4.69
CA TYR A 245 0.00 -7.94 -4.69
C TYR A 245 -1.33 -8.65 -4.39
N TYR A 246 -2.02 -8.17 -3.38
CA TYR A 246 -3.32 -8.67 -2.97
C TYR A 246 -4.42 -7.87 -3.70
N GLU A 247 -5.14 -8.53 -4.58
CA GLU A 247 -6.38 -7.95 -5.12
C GLU A 247 -7.49 -8.10 -4.07
N ALA A 248 -8.13 -6.99 -3.69
CA ALA A 248 -9.23 -7.05 -2.74
C ALA A 248 -10.38 -7.87 -3.34
N ASP A 249 -10.86 -8.87 -2.58
CA ASP A 249 -12.02 -9.67 -2.96
C ASP A 249 -13.22 -8.76 -3.21
N GLY A 250 -13.75 -8.78 -4.43
CA GLY A 250 -14.93 -8.01 -4.83
C GLY A 250 -14.66 -6.75 -5.66
N GLY A 251 -13.40 -6.43 -6.00
CA GLY A 251 -13.10 -5.27 -6.85
C GLY A 251 -13.66 -5.36 -8.27
N PHE A 252 -13.88 -6.57 -8.78
CA PHE A 252 -14.33 -6.80 -10.17
C PHE A 252 -15.71 -7.44 -10.30
N ASP A 253 -16.22 -8.15 -9.28
CA ASP A 253 -17.46 -8.92 -9.38
C ASP A 253 -18.72 -8.16 -8.94
N ALA A 254 -18.60 -6.99 -8.34
CA ALA A 254 -19.75 -6.24 -7.86
C ALA A 254 -20.45 -5.46 -8.98
N GLY A 255 -21.18 -6.17 -9.84
CA GLY A 255 -22.24 -5.57 -10.65
C GLY A 255 -21.79 -4.78 -11.88
N TRP A 256 -20.73 -5.17 -12.54
CA TRP A 256 -20.19 -4.49 -13.73
C TRP A 256 -21.00 -4.74 -14.99
N SER A 257 -21.88 -3.82 -15.27
CA SER A 257 -22.53 -3.72 -16.57
C SER A 257 -21.76 -2.76 -17.48
N GLY A 258 -20.73 -3.24 -18.17
CA GLY A 258 -20.31 -2.63 -19.43
C GLY A 258 -18.99 -1.88 -19.51
N GLY A 259 -18.06 -1.97 -18.54
CA GLY A 259 -16.73 -1.34 -18.68
C GLY A 259 -15.61 -2.13 -18.01
N LEU A 260 -14.37 -2.01 -18.49
CA LEU A 260 -13.19 -2.64 -17.89
C LEU A 260 -12.60 -1.83 -16.73
N ILE A 261 -13.05 -0.59 -16.54
CA ILE A 261 -12.69 0.29 -15.44
C ILE A 261 -13.96 0.69 -14.71
N GLY A 262 -14.06 0.42 -13.40
CA GLY A 262 -15.09 0.86 -12.52
C GLY A 262 -14.63 1.93 -11.57
N PHE A 263 -15.59 2.52 -10.93
CA PHE A 263 -15.34 3.53 -9.94
C PHE A 263 -16.18 3.24 -8.70
N GLY A 264 -15.52 3.28 -7.55
CA GLY A 264 -16.18 3.22 -6.26
C GLY A 264 -17.05 4.46 -6.00
N ALA A 265 -17.49 4.63 -4.77
CA ALA A 265 -18.15 5.86 -4.34
C ALA A 265 -17.19 7.05 -4.47
N GLY A 266 -17.72 8.21 -4.87
CA GLY A 266 -16.94 9.44 -4.90
C GLY A 266 -16.50 9.85 -3.49
N ILE A 267 -15.24 10.14 -3.34
CA ILE A 267 -14.61 10.55 -2.08
C ILE A 267 -14.51 12.07 -2.08
N ALA A 268 -15.23 12.72 -1.15
CA ALA A 268 -15.13 14.15 -0.96
C ALA A 268 -13.82 14.48 -0.22
N VAL A 269 -12.87 15.08 -0.91
CA VAL A 269 -11.56 15.43 -0.35
C VAL A 269 -11.54 16.83 0.30
N GLY A 270 -12.65 17.54 0.24
CA GLY A 270 -12.76 18.95 0.67
C GLY A 270 -12.44 19.23 2.14
N ALA A 271 -12.72 18.29 3.03
CA ALA A 271 -12.52 18.49 4.47
C ALA A 271 -11.04 18.55 4.91
N LEU A 272 -10.12 18.00 4.10
CA LEU A 272 -8.70 17.93 4.38
C LEU A 272 -7.86 18.86 3.47
N LEU A 273 -8.51 19.66 2.63
CA LEU A 273 -7.85 20.46 1.59
C LEU A 273 -6.84 21.49 2.12
N SER A 274 -7.10 22.06 3.30
CA SER A 274 -6.28 23.14 3.89
C SER A 274 -5.08 22.63 4.69
N HIS A 275 -4.91 21.32 4.83
CA HIS A 275 -3.76 20.77 5.53
C HIS A 275 -2.53 20.65 4.63
N PRO A 276 -1.29 20.73 5.21
CA PRO A 276 -0.05 20.53 4.47
C PRO A 276 0.07 19.16 3.78
N TRP A 277 -0.78 18.20 4.17
CA TRP A 277 -0.90 16.87 3.60
C TRP A 277 -2.21 16.65 2.83
N GLY A 278 -3.00 17.72 2.62
CA GLY A 278 -4.27 17.65 1.91
C GLY A 278 -4.11 17.46 0.40
N TRP A 279 -5.22 17.13 -0.25
CA TRP A 279 -5.32 16.79 -1.67
C TRP A 279 -4.64 17.79 -2.62
N HIS A 280 -4.72 19.10 -2.36
CA HIS A 280 -4.17 20.13 -3.24
C HIS A 280 -2.65 20.28 -3.20
N HIS A 281 -1.99 19.67 -2.23
CA HIS A 281 -0.52 19.68 -2.16
C HIS A 281 0.13 18.64 -3.07
N TRP A 282 -0.67 17.74 -3.63
CA TRP A 282 -0.18 16.68 -4.51
C TRP A 282 -0.34 17.06 -5.98
N GLY A 283 0.60 16.66 -6.80
CA GLY A 283 0.56 16.86 -8.24
C GLY A 283 1.61 16.05 -8.96
N MET A 284 1.39 15.83 -10.24
CA MET A 284 2.36 15.18 -11.13
C MET A 284 2.82 16.18 -12.18
N HIS A 285 4.12 16.16 -12.48
CA HIS A 285 4.68 16.89 -13.58
C HIS A 285 5.19 15.89 -14.62
N TRP A 286 4.45 15.77 -15.71
CA TRP A 286 4.80 14.88 -16.79
C TRP A 286 5.71 15.59 -17.81
N GLY A 287 6.87 14.98 -18.12
CA GLY A 287 7.71 15.40 -19.25
C GLY A 287 8.52 16.68 -19.11
N GLY A 288 8.75 17.15 -17.92
CA GLY A 288 9.63 18.27 -17.65
C GLY A 288 10.65 17.96 -16.55
N PRO A 289 11.79 18.67 -16.52
CA PRO A 289 12.64 18.63 -15.33
C PRO A 289 11.83 19.13 -14.14
N PRO A 290 12.07 18.61 -12.92
CA PRO A 290 11.43 19.13 -11.72
C PRO A 290 11.72 20.64 -11.63
N PRO A 291 10.76 21.44 -11.12
CA PRO A 291 10.98 22.86 -10.96
C PRO A 291 12.22 23.12 -10.07
N PRO A 292 13.00 24.20 -10.34
CA PRO A 292 14.19 24.51 -9.55
C PRO A 292 13.85 24.61 -8.06
N GLY A 293 14.52 23.83 -7.24
CA GLY A 293 14.27 23.76 -5.79
C GLY A 293 13.30 22.66 -5.38
N ALA A 294 12.71 21.93 -6.29
CA ALA A 294 12.02 20.69 -6.01
C ALA A 294 13.10 19.61 -5.81
N GLY A 295 13.42 19.35 -4.56
CA GLY A 295 14.01 18.08 -4.18
C GLY A 295 13.02 16.95 -4.45
N MET A 296 13.21 15.78 -3.87
CA MET A 296 12.17 14.71 -3.89
C MET A 296 10.81 15.22 -3.37
N ASP A 297 10.81 16.34 -2.65
CA ASP A 297 9.65 17.12 -2.20
C ASP A 297 8.94 17.89 -3.32
N GLY A 298 9.52 18.02 -4.50
CA GLY A 298 8.96 18.78 -5.63
C GLY A 298 7.91 18.04 -6.44
N TRP A 299 7.66 16.80 -6.09
CA TRP A 299 6.55 15.99 -6.61
C TRP A 299 5.32 16.04 -5.67
N ARG A 300 5.41 16.84 -4.61
CA ARG A 300 4.30 17.15 -3.71
C ARG A 300 3.46 18.28 -4.24
#